data_911f0987f714690fda6780ceff5e4b04
#
_entry.id   911f0987f714690fda6780ceff5e4b04
#
_cell.length_a   1.000
_cell.length_b   1.000
_cell.length_c   1.000
_cell.angle_alpha   90.00
_cell.angle_beta   90.00
_cell.angle_gamma   90.00
#
_symmetry.space_group_name_H-M   'P 1'
#
loop_
_entity.id
_entity.type
_entity.pdbx_description
1 polymer ?
#
loop_
_entity_poly.entity_id
_entity_poly.type
_entity_poly.pdbx_seq_one_letter_code
_entity_poly.pdbx_strand_id
1 'polypeptide(L)'
;WGETAHYKISLDTIPPIPFEVKMDALVSDNPTPEVRYEMHDVLSGISHTLIFLDGKEFLKSTTTLTVLLPQPPGKHTLLIRVFDLAGNSVEGDLQFEILPLPTPIIEFVTRSVSQGELIFASGKSIPNTFIDARVLNTSSQEIFKGSTPSDSSGNWKIAIDKPLPTGKYSISVIARDERGATSYPAKEELFNVRPKTILSLGFINLGWFEIFIIAMLVIISASSLTAWWYVSKKRTREAYKIIVGRDIEKLSTLLSDHLKELESVQELHDPSRSTQAFALIGKANGVIAKMKKYLGEEIERLK
;
A
#
# COMPACT_ATOMS: atom_id res chain seq x y z
N TRP A 1 -6.96 -18.12 87.75
CA TRP A 1 -8.07 -18.29 86.84
C TRP A 1 -8.42 -16.90 86.34
N GLY A 2 -8.31 -16.66 85.03
CA GLY A 2 -8.64 -15.35 84.41
C GLY A 2 -10.17 -15.19 84.31
N GLU A 3 -10.64 -13.95 84.27
CA GLU A 3 -12.05 -13.58 84.06
C GLU A 3 -12.54 -14.10 82.72
N THR A 4 -13.73 -14.67 82.65
CA THR A 4 -14.34 -15.21 81.42
C THR A 4 -14.80 -14.02 80.60
N ALA A 5 -14.18 -13.78 79.44
CA ALA A 5 -14.62 -12.78 78.47
C ALA A 5 -15.76 -13.37 77.61
N HIS A 6 -16.89 -12.69 77.58
CA HIS A 6 -18.05 -13.04 76.76
C HIS A 6 -18.03 -12.18 75.48
N TYR A 7 -17.96 -12.79 74.32
CA TYR A 7 -18.09 -12.12 73.04
C TYR A 7 -19.44 -12.51 72.39
N LYS A 8 -20.18 -11.50 71.96
CA LYS A 8 -21.37 -11.69 71.15
C LYS A 8 -20.96 -11.65 69.69
N ILE A 9 -21.07 -12.78 69.00
CA ILE A 9 -20.94 -12.87 67.56
C ILE A 9 -22.34 -12.83 66.95
N SER A 10 -22.56 -11.83 66.08
CA SER A 10 -23.81 -11.76 65.27
C SER A 10 -23.47 -12.27 63.88
N LEU A 11 -24.25 -13.27 63.43
CA LEU A 11 -24.13 -13.86 62.09
C LEU A 11 -25.38 -13.46 61.29
N ASP A 12 -25.15 -12.79 60.17
CA ASP A 12 -26.21 -12.46 59.22
C ASP A 12 -26.14 -13.42 58.02
N THR A 13 -27.20 -14.13 57.75
CA THR A 13 -27.36 -15.08 56.62
C THR A 13 -28.55 -14.71 55.75
N ILE A 14 -29.15 -13.56 56.00
CA ILE A 14 -30.34 -13.09 55.25
C ILE A 14 -29.88 -12.11 54.19
N PRO A 15 -30.14 -12.37 52.88
CA PRO A 15 -29.81 -11.44 51.84
C PRO A 15 -30.65 -10.15 51.91
N PRO A 16 -30.20 -9.05 51.27
CA PRO A 16 -31.03 -7.85 51.15
C PRO A 16 -32.40 -8.12 50.57
N ILE A 17 -33.39 -7.27 50.92
CA ILE A 17 -34.76 -7.42 50.44
C ILE A 17 -34.79 -7.33 48.90
N PRO A 18 -35.54 -8.24 48.20
CA PRO A 18 -35.74 -8.15 46.75
C PRO A 18 -36.30 -6.77 46.35
N PHE A 19 -35.83 -6.24 45.28
CA PHE A 19 -36.15 -4.91 44.77
C PHE A 19 -36.50 -4.93 43.30
N GLU A 20 -37.14 -3.88 42.81
CA GLU A 20 -37.40 -3.64 41.39
C GLU A 20 -36.43 -2.61 40.86
N VAL A 21 -35.88 -2.87 39.67
CA VAL A 21 -35.11 -1.91 38.90
C VAL A 21 -36.09 -1.09 38.06
N LYS A 22 -36.01 0.25 38.17
CA LYS A 22 -36.91 1.17 37.49
C LYS A 22 -36.15 2.11 36.56
N MET A 23 -36.78 2.45 35.47
CA MET A 23 -36.28 3.39 34.45
C MET A 23 -37.47 4.24 34.00
N ASP A 24 -37.23 5.51 33.60
CA ASP A 24 -38.33 6.41 33.21
C ASP A 24 -39.05 5.90 31.95
N ALA A 25 -38.30 5.29 31.03
CA ALA A 25 -38.87 4.62 29.84
C ALA A 25 -38.02 3.41 29.47
N LEU A 26 -38.69 2.29 29.20
CA LEU A 26 -38.00 1.06 28.74
C LEU A 26 -37.65 1.11 27.24
N VAL A 27 -38.24 2.00 26.48
CA VAL A 27 -37.95 2.23 25.04
C VAL A 27 -37.86 3.74 24.84
N SER A 28 -36.70 4.22 24.49
CA SER A 28 -36.48 5.67 24.25
C SER A 28 -35.27 5.89 23.38
N ASP A 29 -35.14 7.11 22.82
CA ASP A 29 -33.95 7.58 22.09
C ASP A 29 -32.90 8.25 23.02
N ASN A 30 -33.12 8.17 24.36
CA ASN A 30 -32.15 8.67 25.33
C ASN A 30 -30.94 7.71 25.44
N PRO A 31 -29.74 8.08 25.00
CA PRO A 31 -28.57 7.18 25.07
C PRO A 31 -28.02 7.02 26.48
N THR A 32 -28.40 7.91 27.40
CA THR A 32 -27.91 7.93 28.80
C THR A 32 -29.09 7.78 29.79
N PRO A 33 -29.78 6.63 29.80
CA PRO A 33 -30.94 6.46 30.67
C PRO A 33 -30.54 6.44 32.14
N GLU A 34 -31.44 6.96 32.97
CA GLU A 34 -31.33 6.95 34.41
C GLU A 34 -31.99 5.70 34.97
N VAL A 35 -31.27 5.01 35.87
CA VAL A 35 -31.69 3.79 36.54
C VAL A 35 -31.87 4.07 38.01
N ARG A 36 -33.01 3.68 38.54
CA ARG A 36 -33.37 3.81 39.97
C ARG A 36 -33.72 2.44 40.55
N TYR A 37 -33.29 2.19 41.77
CA TYR A 37 -33.59 1.00 42.53
C TYR A 37 -33.50 1.30 44.02
N GLU A 38 -34.28 0.58 44.79
CA GLU A 38 -34.26 0.71 46.26
C GLU A 38 -33.38 -0.41 46.84
N MET A 39 -32.64 -0.09 47.88
CA MET A 39 -31.81 -1.04 48.60
C MET A 39 -32.16 -1.04 50.06
N HIS A 40 -32.53 -2.18 50.61
CA HIS A 40 -32.79 -2.30 52.03
C HIS A 40 -32.34 -3.67 52.52
N ASP A 41 -31.69 -3.66 53.68
CA ASP A 41 -31.32 -4.83 54.43
C ASP A 41 -31.81 -4.71 55.89
N VAL A 42 -32.20 -5.84 56.48
CA VAL A 42 -32.82 -5.83 57.80
C VAL A 42 -31.81 -5.95 58.92
N LEU A 43 -30.67 -6.59 58.70
CA LEU A 43 -29.73 -6.98 59.74
C LEU A 43 -28.38 -6.29 59.66
N SER A 44 -27.58 -6.61 58.65
CA SER A 44 -26.20 -6.09 58.55
C SER A 44 -26.08 -4.76 57.86
N GLY A 45 -27.08 -4.38 57.07
CA GLY A 45 -27.08 -3.18 56.24
C GLY A 45 -26.43 -3.38 54.88
N ILE A 46 -26.65 -2.46 53.95
CA ILE A 46 -26.11 -2.50 52.58
C ILE A 46 -24.61 -2.15 52.54
N SER A 47 -23.84 -2.97 51.87
CA SER A 47 -22.44 -2.78 51.56
C SER A 47 -22.22 -2.00 50.25
N HIS A 48 -22.62 -2.60 49.14
CA HIS A 48 -22.45 -2.05 47.80
C HIS A 48 -23.33 -2.76 46.79
N THR A 49 -23.37 -2.17 45.61
CA THR A 49 -24.06 -2.72 44.44
C THR A 49 -23.05 -2.92 43.29
N LEU A 50 -23.17 -4.05 42.57
CA LEU A 50 -22.52 -4.24 41.28
C LEU A 50 -23.59 -4.14 40.19
N ILE A 51 -23.30 -3.29 39.21
CA ILE A 51 -24.18 -3.08 38.05
C ILE A 51 -23.53 -3.71 36.84
N PHE A 52 -24.22 -4.60 36.15
CA PHE A 52 -23.80 -5.26 34.93
C PHE A 52 -24.66 -4.78 33.77
N LEU A 53 -24.04 -4.38 32.68
CA LEU A 53 -24.70 -3.99 31.45
C LEU A 53 -24.26 -4.96 30.34
N ASP A 54 -25.21 -5.60 29.70
CA ASP A 54 -24.97 -6.64 28.65
C ASP A 54 -23.98 -7.73 29.10
N GLY A 55 -24.08 -8.13 30.37
CA GLY A 55 -23.26 -9.17 30.98
C GLY A 55 -21.83 -8.72 31.38
N LYS A 56 -21.51 -7.46 31.23
CA LYS A 56 -20.21 -6.90 31.65
C LYS A 56 -20.39 -6.03 32.88
N GLU A 57 -19.49 -6.14 33.87
CA GLU A 57 -19.47 -5.23 34.99
C GLU A 57 -19.25 -3.80 34.51
N PHE A 58 -20.22 -2.95 34.82
CA PHE A 58 -20.28 -1.56 34.42
C PHE A 58 -19.79 -0.63 35.52
N LEU A 59 -20.32 -0.83 36.74
CA LEU A 59 -20.08 0.07 37.88
C LEU A 59 -20.25 -0.64 39.21
N LYS A 60 -19.41 -0.29 40.19
CA LYS A 60 -19.64 -0.55 41.61
C LYS A 60 -20.11 0.74 42.26
N SER A 61 -21.26 0.70 42.96
CA SER A 61 -21.92 1.88 43.52
C SER A 61 -22.43 1.62 44.92
N THR A 62 -22.71 2.69 45.65
CA THR A 62 -23.42 2.70 46.93
C THR A 62 -24.69 3.56 46.84
N THR A 63 -25.02 4.10 45.70
CA THR A 63 -26.18 4.96 45.45
C THR A 63 -27.34 4.16 44.84
N THR A 64 -28.54 4.64 45.00
CA THR A 64 -29.79 4.07 44.45
C THR A 64 -30.18 4.64 43.10
N LEU A 65 -29.34 5.58 42.59
CA LEU A 65 -29.52 6.29 41.33
C LEU A 65 -28.22 6.17 40.51
N THR A 66 -28.33 5.75 39.26
CA THR A 66 -27.18 5.67 38.35
C THR A 66 -27.60 6.12 36.96
N VAL A 67 -26.83 7.02 36.36
CA VAL A 67 -26.96 7.42 34.95
C VAL A 67 -26.00 6.56 34.13
N LEU A 68 -26.51 5.85 33.15
CA LEU A 68 -25.66 5.04 32.25
C LEU A 68 -24.87 5.95 31.31
N LEU A 69 -23.65 5.53 30.92
CA LEU A 69 -22.91 6.17 29.83
C LEU A 69 -23.68 6.00 28.52
N PRO A 70 -23.40 6.80 27.47
CA PRO A 70 -24.08 6.69 26.19
C PRO A 70 -24.02 5.27 25.64
N GLN A 71 -25.20 4.67 25.42
CA GLN A 71 -25.36 3.32 24.89
C GLN A 71 -25.64 3.37 23.39
N PRO A 72 -25.15 2.40 22.62
CA PRO A 72 -25.52 2.26 21.21
C PRO A 72 -27.01 1.92 21.07
N PRO A 73 -27.61 2.12 19.88
CA PRO A 73 -28.98 1.69 19.64
C PRO A 73 -29.10 0.16 19.66
N GLY A 74 -30.21 -0.32 20.24
CA GLY A 74 -30.53 -1.73 20.36
C GLY A 74 -31.08 -2.12 21.72
N LYS A 75 -31.27 -3.41 21.94
CA LYS A 75 -31.74 -3.97 23.20
C LYS A 75 -30.55 -4.19 24.13
N HIS A 76 -30.78 -3.80 25.40
CA HIS A 76 -29.81 -3.92 26.48
C HIS A 76 -30.39 -4.65 27.66
N THR A 77 -29.52 -5.36 28.38
CA THR A 77 -29.90 -6.05 29.64
C THR A 77 -29.10 -5.46 30.77
N LEU A 78 -29.80 -4.99 31.78
CA LEU A 78 -29.21 -4.48 33.01
C LEU A 78 -29.45 -5.51 34.13
N LEU A 79 -28.38 -5.89 34.84
CA LEU A 79 -28.44 -6.71 36.04
C LEU A 79 -27.81 -5.94 37.18
N ILE A 80 -28.51 -5.83 38.29
CA ILE A 80 -28.06 -5.14 39.49
C ILE A 80 -27.99 -6.17 40.62
N ARG A 81 -26.81 -6.33 41.22
CA ARG A 81 -26.57 -7.22 42.36
C ARG A 81 -26.23 -6.38 43.58
N VAL A 82 -27.06 -6.44 44.57
CA VAL A 82 -26.90 -5.71 45.85
C VAL A 82 -26.33 -6.65 46.91
N PHE A 83 -25.30 -6.19 47.61
CA PHE A 83 -24.63 -6.91 48.68
C PHE A 83 -24.85 -6.23 50.02
N ASP A 84 -25.08 -7.03 51.08
CA ASP A 84 -25.04 -6.59 52.45
C ASP A 84 -23.61 -6.59 53.03
N LEU A 85 -23.43 -6.16 54.26
CA LEU A 85 -22.15 -6.16 54.95
C LEU A 85 -21.67 -7.55 55.38
N ALA A 86 -22.55 -8.55 55.41
CA ALA A 86 -22.23 -9.95 55.68
C ALA A 86 -21.83 -10.73 54.45
N GLY A 87 -22.01 -10.16 53.21
CA GLY A 87 -21.67 -10.77 51.94
C GLY A 87 -22.81 -11.54 51.25
N ASN A 88 -24.02 -11.50 51.80
CA ASN A 88 -25.18 -12.06 51.12
C ASN A 88 -25.61 -11.10 49.99
N SER A 89 -26.29 -11.60 48.97
CA SER A 89 -26.70 -10.77 47.83
C SER A 89 -28.04 -11.11 47.24
N VAL A 90 -28.68 -10.15 46.60
CA VAL A 90 -29.92 -10.26 45.85
C VAL A 90 -29.76 -9.58 44.47
N GLU A 91 -30.43 -10.07 43.46
CA GLU A 91 -30.38 -9.53 42.11
C GLU A 91 -31.74 -8.98 41.66
N GLY A 92 -31.67 -7.94 40.84
CA GLY A 92 -32.78 -7.42 40.05
C GLY A 92 -32.31 -7.15 38.63
N ASP A 93 -33.15 -7.45 37.65
CA ASP A 93 -32.84 -7.25 36.25
C ASP A 93 -33.88 -6.41 35.52
N LEU A 94 -33.46 -5.81 34.41
CA LEU A 94 -34.30 -4.99 33.54
C LEU A 94 -33.81 -5.09 32.10
N GLN A 95 -34.77 -5.18 31.17
CA GLN A 95 -34.48 -5.03 29.74
C GLN A 95 -35.01 -3.70 29.23
N PHE A 96 -34.20 -3.01 28.42
CA PHE A 96 -34.58 -1.74 27.81
C PHE A 96 -34.07 -1.65 26.38
N GLU A 97 -34.57 -0.72 25.60
CA GLU A 97 -34.21 -0.53 24.20
C GLU A 97 -33.90 0.95 23.92
N ILE A 98 -32.71 1.20 23.34
CA ILE A 98 -32.34 2.52 22.81
C ILE A 98 -32.71 2.54 21.35
N LEU A 99 -33.58 3.47 20.97
CA LEU A 99 -34.00 3.69 19.58
C LEU A 99 -32.88 4.39 18.79
N PRO A 100 -32.62 3.95 17.54
CA PRO A 100 -31.63 4.59 16.69
C PRO A 100 -32.10 5.95 16.20
N LEU A 101 -31.16 6.88 15.98
CA LEU A 101 -31.41 8.03 15.13
C LEU A 101 -31.63 7.56 13.67
N PRO A 102 -32.31 8.36 12.83
CA PRO A 102 -32.38 8.08 11.41
C PRO A 102 -31.00 7.91 10.78
N THR A 103 -30.83 6.83 10.01
CA THR A 103 -29.56 6.48 9.37
C THR A 103 -29.20 7.50 8.29
N PRO A 104 -27.98 8.05 8.26
CA PRO A 104 -27.56 8.98 7.22
C PRO A 104 -27.45 8.29 5.86
N ILE A 105 -27.55 9.08 4.79
CA ILE A 105 -27.41 8.61 3.40
C ILE A 105 -26.10 9.15 2.84
N ILE A 106 -25.30 8.29 2.22
CA ILE A 106 -24.14 8.67 1.41
C ILE A 106 -24.62 8.85 -0.03
N GLU A 107 -24.65 10.11 -0.54
CA GLU A 107 -25.06 10.41 -1.90
C GLU A 107 -23.88 10.39 -2.87
N PHE A 108 -22.70 10.76 -2.37
CA PHE A 108 -21.49 10.84 -3.18
C PHE A 108 -20.28 10.35 -2.38
N VAL A 109 -19.42 9.59 -3.06
CA VAL A 109 -18.07 9.27 -2.62
C VAL A 109 -17.13 9.33 -3.83
N THR A 110 -15.93 9.84 -3.64
CA THR A 110 -14.89 9.80 -4.69
C THR A 110 -14.49 8.35 -4.95
N ARG A 111 -14.99 7.77 -6.05
CA ARG A 111 -14.84 6.32 -6.32
C ARG A 111 -13.42 5.87 -6.67
N SER A 112 -12.61 6.78 -7.21
CA SER A 112 -11.23 6.48 -7.61
C SER A 112 -10.36 7.72 -7.53
N VAL A 113 -9.26 7.62 -6.79
CA VAL A 113 -8.28 8.69 -6.55
C VAL A 113 -6.88 8.15 -6.74
N SER A 114 -5.94 9.04 -7.05
CA SER A 114 -4.52 8.74 -7.01
C SER A 114 -3.99 8.84 -5.57
N GLN A 115 -2.98 8.05 -5.24
CA GLN A 115 -2.35 8.10 -3.93
C GLN A 115 -1.88 9.53 -3.59
N GLY A 116 -2.33 10.05 -2.44
CA GLY A 116 -2.03 11.39 -1.96
C GLY A 116 -3.06 12.46 -2.35
N GLU A 117 -4.11 12.11 -3.11
CA GLU A 117 -5.24 12.99 -3.37
C GLU A 117 -6.27 12.90 -2.25
N LEU A 118 -7.04 13.98 -2.05
CA LEU A 118 -8.11 14.03 -1.07
C LEU A 118 -9.31 13.22 -1.55
N ILE A 119 -9.90 12.46 -0.63
CA ILE A 119 -11.13 11.70 -0.86
C ILE A 119 -12.27 12.47 -0.19
N PHE A 120 -13.35 12.68 -0.92
CA PHE A 120 -14.53 13.35 -0.41
C PHE A 120 -15.71 12.39 -0.36
N ALA A 121 -16.47 12.48 0.72
CA ALA A 121 -17.78 11.90 0.82
C ALA A 121 -18.78 12.97 1.25
N SER A 122 -20.02 12.89 0.77
CA SER A 122 -21.10 13.79 1.13
C SER A 122 -22.45 13.08 1.04
N GLY A 123 -23.45 13.68 1.68
CA GLY A 123 -24.79 13.13 1.69
C GLY A 123 -25.74 13.90 2.59
N LYS A 124 -26.77 13.20 3.08
CA LYS A 124 -27.81 13.77 3.93
C LYS A 124 -27.98 13.02 5.23
N SER A 125 -28.35 13.74 6.26
CA SER A 125 -28.67 13.25 7.58
C SER A 125 -29.70 14.14 8.25
N ILE A 126 -29.97 13.93 9.54
CA ILE A 126 -30.73 14.86 10.36
C ILE A 126 -29.97 16.19 10.46
N PRO A 127 -30.65 17.35 10.39
CA PRO A 127 -30.02 18.63 10.62
C PRO A 127 -29.30 18.75 11.96
N ASN A 128 -28.18 19.49 11.99
CA ASN A 128 -27.43 19.83 13.21
C ASN A 128 -26.96 18.61 14.03
N THR A 129 -26.59 17.53 13.35
CA THR A 129 -25.97 16.34 13.96
C THR A 129 -24.54 16.17 13.49
N PHE A 130 -23.74 15.38 14.19
CA PHE A 130 -22.41 14.99 13.78
C PHE A 130 -22.47 13.71 12.94
N ILE A 131 -21.71 13.66 11.86
CA ILE A 131 -21.54 12.49 11.03
C ILE A 131 -20.15 11.93 11.29
N ASP A 132 -20.10 10.79 11.98
CA ASP A 132 -18.87 10.08 12.27
C ASP A 132 -18.59 9.08 11.13
N ALA A 133 -17.55 9.34 10.36
CA ALA A 133 -17.15 8.51 9.22
C ALA A 133 -15.98 7.60 9.60
N ARG A 134 -16.01 6.35 9.13
CA ARG A 134 -14.95 5.37 9.24
C ARG A 134 -14.59 4.84 7.87
N VAL A 135 -13.29 4.69 7.63
CA VAL A 135 -12.77 4.03 6.43
C VAL A 135 -12.11 2.73 6.84
N LEU A 136 -12.52 1.66 6.19
CA LEU A 136 -12.01 0.31 6.42
C LEU A 136 -11.26 -0.17 5.18
N ASN A 137 -10.21 -0.95 5.39
CA ASN A 137 -9.54 -1.69 4.33
C ASN A 137 -10.26 -3.04 4.07
N THR A 138 -9.79 -3.81 3.09
CA THR A 138 -10.34 -5.13 2.74
C THR A 138 -10.26 -6.17 3.86
N SER A 139 -9.44 -5.93 4.89
CA SER A 139 -9.33 -6.78 6.08
C SER A 139 -10.18 -6.27 7.25
N SER A 140 -11.13 -5.35 6.99
CA SER A 140 -12.01 -4.71 8.00
C SER A 140 -11.26 -3.94 9.08
N GLN A 141 -10.01 -3.56 8.84
CA GLN A 141 -9.24 -2.72 9.75
C GLN A 141 -9.60 -1.25 9.52
N GLU A 142 -9.88 -0.51 10.59
CA GLU A 142 -10.13 0.92 10.56
C GLU A 142 -8.83 1.67 10.25
N ILE A 143 -8.82 2.39 9.11
CA ILE A 143 -7.67 3.16 8.63
C ILE A 143 -7.83 4.65 8.93
N PHE A 144 -9.08 5.14 8.92
CA PHE A 144 -9.41 6.53 9.17
C PHE A 144 -10.71 6.61 9.97
N LYS A 145 -10.76 7.57 10.89
CA LYS A 145 -11.96 8.00 11.60
C LYS A 145 -11.99 9.52 11.62
N GLY A 146 -13.12 10.09 11.26
CA GLY A 146 -13.32 11.54 11.26
C GLY A 146 -14.76 11.89 11.54
N SER A 147 -15.03 13.15 11.90
CA SER A 147 -16.36 13.66 12.19
C SER A 147 -16.58 14.99 11.48
N THR A 148 -17.79 15.22 11.01
CA THR A 148 -18.22 16.50 10.39
C THR A 148 -19.64 16.80 10.79
N PRO A 149 -20.03 18.07 11.03
CA PRO A 149 -21.41 18.42 11.30
C PRO A 149 -22.24 18.39 10.01
N SER A 150 -23.53 18.05 10.14
CA SER A 150 -24.54 18.35 9.12
C SER A 150 -25.05 19.78 9.28
N ASP A 151 -25.42 20.43 8.15
CA ASP A 151 -25.98 21.77 8.16
C ASP A 151 -27.47 21.77 8.58
N SER A 152 -28.09 22.96 8.61
CA SER A 152 -29.50 23.15 8.92
C SER A 152 -30.47 22.49 7.94
N SER A 153 -30.01 22.08 6.77
CA SER A 153 -30.74 21.31 5.76
C SER A 153 -30.41 19.82 5.78
N GLY A 154 -29.56 19.38 6.71
CA GLY A 154 -29.13 18.01 6.87
C GLY A 154 -28.01 17.59 5.89
N ASN A 155 -27.44 18.50 5.10
CA ASN A 155 -26.32 18.15 4.22
C ASN A 155 -25.02 18.04 5.02
N TRP A 156 -24.21 17.08 4.67
CA TRP A 156 -22.89 16.90 5.27
C TRP A 156 -21.82 16.62 4.20
N LYS A 157 -20.58 17.00 4.49
CA LYS A 157 -19.43 16.72 3.64
C LYS A 157 -18.20 16.46 4.51
N ILE A 158 -17.49 15.41 4.22
CA ILE A 158 -16.22 15.09 4.90
C ILE A 158 -15.10 14.92 3.87
N ALA A 159 -13.91 15.39 4.22
CA ALA A 159 -12.68 15.14 3.49
C ALA A 159 -11.84 14.16 4.31
N ILE A 160 -11.34 13.11 3.65
CA ILE A 160 -10.37 12.18 4.22
C ILE A 160 -9.00 12.70 3.78
N ASP A 161 -8.31 13.38 4.70
CA ASP A 161 -7.01 14.03 4.49
C ASP A 161 -5.82 13.12 4.78
N LYS A 162 -6.08 11.91 5.28
CA LYS A 162 -5.05 10.91 5.51
C LYS A 162 -4.62 10.26 4.20
N PRO A 163 -3.33 10.28 3.85
CA PRO A 163 -2.84 9.57 2.67
C PRO A 163 -3.02 8.05 2.86
N LEU A 164 -3.83 7.46 1.98
CA LEU A 164 -4.10 6.03 1.97
C LEU A 164 -3.15 5.32 0.99
N PRO A 165 -2.64 4.13 1.36
CA PRO A 165 -1.94 3.25 0.42
C PRO A 165 -2.82 2.85 -0.76
N THR A 166 -2.20 2.40 -1.84
CA THR A 166 -2.94 1.82 -2.98
C THR A 166 -3.76 0.61 -2.54
N GLY A 167 -5.04 0.59 -2.88
CA GLY A 167 -5.94 -0.48 -2.47
C GLY A 167 -7.42 -0.15 -2.60
N LYS A 168 -8.26 -1.10 -2.21
CA LYS A 168 -9.72 -0.94 -2.11
C LYS A 168 -10.09 -0.66 -0.67
N TYR A 169 -11.04 0.23 -0.50
CA TYR A 169 -11.53 0.70 0.80
C TYR A 169 -13.04 0.80 0.79
N SER A 170 -13.65 0.75 1.98
CA SER A 170 -15.05 1.10 2.18
C SER A 170 -15.16 2.27 3.15
N ILE A 171 -16.16 3.12 2.95
CA ILE A 171 -16.55 4.16 3.88
C ILE A 171 -17.93 3.85 4.42
N SER A 172 -18.08 3.94 5.74
CA SER A 172 -19.35 3.87 6.47
C SER A 172 -19.50 5.08 7.37
N VAL A 173 -20.72 5.55 7.57
CA VAL A 173 -21.02 6.71 8.40
C VAL A 173 -22.15 6.42 9.35
N ILE A 174 -22.13 7.02 10.53
CA ILE A 174 -23.21 7.06 11.51
C ILE A 174 -23.56 8.51 11.85
N ALA A 175 -24.81 8.79 12.13
CA ALA A 175 -25.22 10.07 12.73
C ALA A 175 -25.08 9.99 14.24
N ARG A 176 -24.68 11.07 14.88
CA ARG A 176 -24.59 11.22 16.34
C ARG A 176 -25.08 12.61 16.73
N ASP A 177 -26.00 12.69 17.69
CA ASP A 177 -26.47 13.95 18.25
C ASP A 177 -25.60 14.45 19.42
N GLU A 178 -25.93 15.61 19.95
CA GLU A 178 -25.21 16.20 21.09
C GLU A 178 -25.36 15.40 22.39
N ARG A 179 -26.43 14.63 22.55
CA ARG A 179 -26.67 13.74 23.70
C ARG A 179 -25.81 12.47 23.64
N GLY A 180 -25.23 12.17 22.45
CA GLY A 180 -24.50 10.93 22.18
C GLY A 180 -25.36 9.80 21.59
N ALA A 181 -26.66 10.04 21.30
CA ALA A 181 -27.48 9.07 20.57
C ALA A 181 -26.93 8.87 19.16
N THR A 182 -26.93 7.62 18.69
CA THR A 182 -26.36 7.27 17.39
C THR A 182 -27.39 6.58 16.49
N SER A 183 -27.15 6.64 15.19
CA SER A 183 -27.86 5.85 14.20
C SER A 183 -27.23 4.47 14.02
N TYR A 184 -27.91 3.58 13.31
CA TYR A 184 -27.23 2.45 12.68
C TYR A 184 -26.27 2.95 11.57
N PRO A 185 -25.23 2.16 11.24
CA PRO A 185 -24.33 2.49 10.15
C PRO A 185 -25.06 2.59 8.80
N ALA A 186 -24.73 3.60 8.02
CA ALA A 186 -25.17 3.67 6.62
C ALA A 186 -24.56 2.51 5.82
N LYS A 187 -25.18 2.20 4.68
CA LYS A 187 -24.64 1.24 3.73
C LYS A 187 -23.22 1.66 3.33
N GLU A 188 -22.30 0.73 3.38
CA GLU A 188 -20.92 0.98 2.98
C GLU A 188 -20.80 1.30 1.48
N GLU A 189 -20.04 2.36 1.17
CA GLU A 189 -19.68 2.72 -0.19
C GLU A 189 -18.21 2.43 -0.46
N LEU A 190 -17.94 1.80 -1.62
CA LEU A 190 -16.60 1.36 -2.00
C LEU A 190 -15.88 2.44 -2.81
N PHE A 191 -14.59 2.60 -2.56
CA PHE A 191 -13.70 3.41 -3.38
C PHE A 191 -12.31 2.77 -3.54
N ASN A 192 -11.55 3.26 -4.51
CA ASN A 192 -10.24 2.69 -4.86
C ASN A 192 -9.17 3.78 -4.90
N VAL A 193 -8.04 3.51 -4.25
CA VAL A 193 -6.83 4.33 -4.32
C VAL A 193 -5.86 3.69 -5.30
N ARG A 194 -5.52 4.41 -6.38
CA ARG A 194 -4.59 3.97 -7.43
C ARG A 194 -3.18 4.48 -7.15
N PRO A 195 -2.14 3.83 -7.69
CA PRO A 195 -0.80 4.38 -7.66
C PRO A 195 -0.77 5.80 -8.25
N LYS A 196 0.11 6.66 -7.74
CA LYS A 196 0.31 8.00 -8.31
C LYS A 196 0.87 7.87 -9.73
N THR A 197 0.10 8.34 -10.71
CA THR A 197 0.55 8.43 -12.10
C THR A 197 1.47 9.65 -12.27
N ILE A 198 2.59 9.47 -13.00
CA ILE A 198 3.53 10.54 -13.28
C ILE A 198 3.30 11.11 -14.67
N LEU A 199 2.97 10.23 -15.61
CA LEU A 199 2.70 10.60 -16.99
C LEU A 199 1.37 9.99 -17.44
N SER A 200 0.47 10.84 -17.91
CA SER A 200 -0.81 10.44 -18.50
C SER A 200 -0.82 10.82 -19.98
N LEU A 201 -0.87 9.83 -20.85
CA LEU A 201 -0.98 9.98 -22.31
C LEU A 201 -2.32 9.40 -22.76
N GLY A 202 -3.38 10.20 -22.65
CA GLY A 202 -4.74 9.77 -22.99
C GLY A 202 -5.20 8.60 -22.13
N PHE A 203 -5.34 7.41 -22.73
CA PHE A 203 -5.76 6.19 -22.03
C PHE A 203 -4.63 5.44 -21.32
N ILE A 204 -3.35 5.86 -21.49
CA ILE A 204 -2.18 5.24 -20.87
C ILE A 204 -1.75 6.08 -19.68
N ASN A 205 -1.78 5.49 -18.49
CA ASN A 205 -1.30 6.09 -17.25
C ASN A 205 -0.04 5.34 -16.81
N LEU A 206 1.11 6.04 -16.79
CA LEU A 206 2.40 5.49 -16.42
C LEU A 206 2.81 5.95 -15.03
N GLY A 207 3.06 5.00 -14.15
CA GLY A 207 3.71 5.19 -12.85
C GLY A 207 5.25 5.15 -12.96
N TRP A 208 5.95 5.27 -11.84
CA TRP A 208 7.41 5.19 -11.79
C TRP A 208 7.94 3.85 -12.30
N PHE A 209 7.24 2.77 -11.99
CA PHE A 209 7.68 1.42 -12.33
C PHE A 209 7.62 1.18 -13.85
N GLU A 210 6.54 1.60 -14.51
CA GLU A 210 6.37 1.49 -15.95
C GLU A 210 7.38 2.35 -16.71
N ILE A 211 7.63 3.59 -16.24
CA ILE A 211 8.65 4.47 -16.81
C ILE A 211 10.05 3.86 -16.68
N PHE A 212 10.36 3.26 -15.51
CA PHE A 212 11.65 2.59 -15.28
C PHE A 212 11.85 1.41 -16.24
N ILE A 213 10.82 0.57 -16.44
CA ILE A 213 10.87 -0.56 -17.40
C ILE A 213 11.12 -0.05 -18.82
N ILE A 214 10.38 0.98 -19.26
CA ILE A 214 10.55 1.56 -20.60
C ILE A 214 11.98 2.10 -20.77
N ALA A 215 12.49 2.87 -19.80
CA ALA A 215 13.84 3.39 -19.83
C ALA A 215 14.90 2.27 -19.91
N MET A 216 14.72 1.20 -19.14
CA MET A 216 15.61 0.04 -19.16
C MET A 216 15.59 -0.66 -20.51
N LEU A 217 14.42 -0.84 -21.13
CA LEU A 217 14.31 -1.41 -22.47
C LEU A 217 14.99 -0.55 -23.55
N VAL A 218 14.87 0.78 -23.45
CA VAL A 218 15.56 1.71 -24.33
C VAL A 218 17.07 1.59 -24.19
N ILE A 219 17.59 1.51 -22.96
CA ILE A 219 19.03 1.35 -22.71
C ILE A 219 19.54 0.01 -23.26
N ILE A 220 18.81 -1.09 -23.04
CA ILE A 220 19.17 -2.41 -23.54
C ILE A 220 19.18 -2.42 -25.09
N SER A 221 18.17 -1.82 -25.73
CA SER A 221 18.10 -1.75 -27.20
C SER A 221 19.24 -0.90 -27.76
N ALA A 222 19.54 0.24 -27.18
CA ALA A 222 20.65 1.10 -27.59
C ALA A 222 22.00 0.39 -27.43
N SER A 223 22.22 -0.30 -26.30
CA SER A 223 23.45 -1.07 -26.08
C SER A 223 23.60 -2.26 -27.04
N SER A 224 22.51 -2.95 -27.37
CA SER A 224 22.54 -4.02 -28.35
C SER A 224 22.84 -3.52 -29.77
N LEU A 225 22.28 -2.37 -30.17
CA LEU A 225 22.57 -1.72 -31.45
C LEU A 225 24.03 -1.27 -31.55
N THR A 226 24.58 -0.67 -30.50
CA THR A 226 25.99 -0.27 -30.46
C THR A 226 26.92 -1.48 -30.51
N ALA A 227 26.61 -2.54 -29.79
CA ALA A 227 27.37 -3.80 -29.84
C ALA A 227 27.33 -4.42 -31.24
N TRP A 228 26.14 -4.49 -31.87
CA TRP A 228 25.96 -5.00 -33.21
C TRP A 228 26.76 -4.15 -34.23
N TRP A 229 26.65 -2.82 -34.13
CA TRP A 229 27.43 -1.91 -35.01
C TRP A 229 28.93 -2.12 -34.86
N TYR A 230 29.42 -2.25 -33.62
CA TYR A 230 30.86 -2.51 -33.36
C TYR A 230 31.32 -3.84 -33.97
N VAL A 231 30.56 -4.92 -33.73
CA VAL A 231 30.87 -6.26 -34.29
C VAL A 231 30.82 -6.25 -35.83
N SER A 232 29.80 -5.61 -36.41
CA SER A 232 29.63 -5.48 -37.84
C SER A 232 30.82 -4.73 -38.47
N LYS A 233 31.21 -3.59 -37.87
CA LYS A 233 32.36 -2.80 -38.33
C LYS A 233 33.66 -3.57 -38.21
N LYS A 234 33.85 -4.36 -37.16
CA LYS A 234 35.03 -5.22 -36.99
C LYS A 234 35.09 -6.31 -38.06
N ARG A 235 33.99 -7.01 -38.33
CA ARG A 235 33.88 -8.04 -39.37
C ARG A 235 34.19 -7.52 -40.76
N THR A 236 33.69 -6.33 -41.08
CA THR A 236 33.95 -5.68 -42.39
C THR A 236 35.44 -5.36 -42.56
N ARG A 237 36.08 -4.84 -41.51
CA ARG A 237 37.55 -4.56 -41.55
C ARG A 237 38.38 -5.82 -41.71
N GLU A 238 38.09 -6.89 -41.00
CA GLU A 238 38.79 -8.17 -41.11
C GLU A 238 38.60 -8.80 -42.52
N ALA A 239 37.37 -8.78 -43.07
CA ALA A 239 37.12 -9.25 -44.43
C ALA A 239 37.89 -8.45 -45.48
N TYR A 240 37.97 -7.12 -45.33
CA TYR A 240 38.72 -6.25 -46.20
C TYR A 240 40.24 -6.56 -46.20
N LYS A 241 40.84 -6.79 -45.00
CA LYS A 241 42.24 -7.17 -44.85
C LYS A 241 42.57 -8.49 -45.57
N ILE A 242 41.68 -9.49 -45.41
CA ILE A 242 41.88 -10.81 -46.07
C ILE A 242 41.84 -10.68 -47.62
N ILE A 243 40.89 -9.89 -48.14
CA ILE A 243 40.75 -9.68 -49.60
C ILE A 243 41.99 -8.97 -50.17
N VAL A 244 42.36 -7.83 -49.54
CA VAL A 244 43.53 -7.04 -49.95
C VAL A 244 44.82 -7.86 -49.83
N GLY A 245 45.01 -8.63 -48.77
CA GLY A 245 46.17 -9.48 -48.57
C GLY A 245 46.30 -10.54 -49.68
N ARG A 246 45.17 -11.21 -50.04
CA ARG A 246 45.14 -12.22 -51.12
C ARG A 246 45.43 -11.62 -52.51
N ASP A 247 44.89 -10.42 -52.79
CA ASP A 247 45.11 -9.75 -54.07
C ASP A 247 46.56 -9.27 -54.26
N ILE A 248 47.18 -8.82 -53.17
CA ILE A 248 48.59 -8.48 -53.11
C ILE A 248 49.47 -9.73 -53.38
N GLU A 249 49.12 -10.83 -52.74
CA GLU A 249 49.87 -12.09 -52.91
C GLU A 249 49.80 -12.58 -54.39
N LYS A 250 48.60 -12.54 -55.01
CA LYS A 250 48.40 -12.86 -56.42
C LYS A 250 49.23 -11.95 -57.33
N LEU A 251 49.18 -10.63 -57.11
CA LEU A 251 49.98 -9.70 -57.92
C LEU A 251 51.47 -9.95 -57.77
N SER A 252 51.94 -10.27 -56.56
CA SER A 252 53.37 -10.55 -56.32
C SER A 252 53.84 -11.85 -56.97
N THR A 253 52.99 -12.88 -57.00
CA THR A 253 53.30 -14.15 -57.71
C THR A 253 53.33 -13.98 -59.23
N LEU A 254 52.32 -13.29 -59.81
CA LEU A 254 52.29 -12.97 -61.22
C LEU A 254 53.51 -12.16 -61.66
N LEU A 255 53.93 -11.13 -60.90
CA LEU A 255 55.11 -10.36 -61.18
C LEU A 255 56.38 -11.20 -61.05
N SER A 256 56.49 -12.05 -60.06
CA SER A 256 57.60 -12.99 -59.87
C SER A 256 57.73 -13.99 -61.02
N ASP A 257 56.59 -14.53 -61.49
CA ASP A 257 56.57 -15.51 -62.59
C ASP A 257 56.98 -14.83 -63.95
N HIS A 258 56.47 -13.63 -64.21
CA HIS A 258 56.92 -12.85 -65.41
C HIS A 258 58.35 -12.46 -65.40
N LEU A 259 58.90 -12.14 -64.19
CA LEU A 259 60.36 -11.84 -64.08
C LEU A 259 61.18 -13.09 -64.31
N LYS A 260 60.78 -14.28 -63.87
CA LYS A 260 61.44 -15.56 -64.15
C LYS A 260 61.42 -15.89 -65.68
N GLU A 261 60.25 -15.62 -66.29
CA GLU A 261 60.08 -15.86 -67.73
C GLU A 261 61.03 -14.92 -68.53
N LEU A 262 61.15 -13.65 -68.13
CA LEU A 262 62.15 -12.72 -68.71
C LEU A 262 63.59 -13.18 -68.48
N GLU A 263 63.89 -13.76 -67.30
CA GLU A 263 65.21 -14.32 -66.97
C GLU A 263 65.53 -15.52 -67.93
N SER A 264 64.61 -16.41 -68.18
CA SER A 264 64.76 -17.60 -69.02
C SER A 264 64.96 -17.26 -70.52
N VAL A 265 64.33 -16.18 -70.99
CA VAL A 265 64.42 -15.72 -72.41
C VAL A 265 65.74 -15.04 -72.62
N GLN A 266 66.39 -14.50 -71.63
CA GLN A 266 67.60 -13.75 -71.69
C GLN A 266 68.89 -14.61 -71.69
N GLU A 267 68.87 -15.81 -71.13
CA GLU A 267 69.95 -16.80 -71.20
C GLU A 267 70.28 -17.26 -72.63
N LEU A 268 69.40 -16.98 -73.58
CA LEU A 268 69.47 -17.49 -74.96
C LEU A 268 70.14 -16.55 -76.02
N HIS A 269 70.48 -15.29 -75.77
CA HIS A 269 70.74 -14.39 -76.89
C HIS A 269 71.79 -13.29 -76.80
N ASP A 270 72.65 -13.06 -75.84
CA ASP A 270 73.83 -12.14 -75.95
C ASP A 270 74.43 -11.75 -74.60
N PRO A 271 75.81 -11.95 -74.36
CA PRO A 271 76.46 -11.69 -73.07
C PRO A 271 76.55 -10.21 -72.65
N SER A 272 76.51 -9.28 -73.60
CA SER A 272 76.65 -7.85 -73.26
C SER A 272 75.38 -7.16 -72.81
N ARG A 273 74.21 -7.72 -73.19
CA ARG A 273 72.88 -7.22 -72.76
C ARG A 273 72.41 -7.87 -71.48
N SER A 274 72.95 -9.05 -71.13
CA SER A 274 72.57 -9.80 -69.96
C SER A 274 72.81 -9.04 -68.65
N THR A 275 73.94 -8.31 -68.57
CA THR A 275 74.29 -7.55 -67.36
C THR A 275 73.34 -6.41 -67.03
N GLN A 276 72.82 -5.72 -68.08
CA GLN A 276 71.78 -4.67 -67.85
C GLN A 276 70.41 -5.21 -67.45
N ALA A 277 70.06 -6.33 -68.00
CA ALA A 277 68.82 -6.94 -67.73
C ALA A 277 68.80 -7.58 -66.33
N PHE A 278 69.84 -8.24 -65.88
CA PHE A 278 70.03 -8.70 -64.50
C PHE A 278 69.96 -7.52 -63.51
N ALA A 279 70.52 -6.38 -63.83
CA ALA A 279 70.38 -5.20 -62.98
C ALA A 279 68.95 -4.64 -62.95
N LEU A 280 68.17 -4.73 -64.05
CA LEU A 280 66.73 -4.35 -64.08
C LEU A 280 65.85 -5.32 -63.30
N ILE A 281 66.06 -6.64 -63.43
CA ILE A 281 65.36 -7.69 -62.70
C ILE A 281 65.68 -7.53 -61.20
N GLY A 282 66.92 -7.30 -60.85
CA GLY A 282 67.29 -7.01 -59.44
C GLY A 282 66.58 -5.80 -58.87
N LYS A 283 66.47 -4.71 -59.67
CA LYS A 283 65.69 -3.52 -59.26
C LYS A 283 64.20 -3.82 -59.14
N ALA A 284 63.62 -4.59 -60.09
CA ALA A 284 62.23 -4.98 -60.03
C ALA A 284 61.87 -5.87 -58.78
N ASN A 285 62.75 -6.83 -58.49
CA ASN A 285 62.63 -7.65 -57.29
C ASN A 285 62.74 -6.80 -55.97
N GLY A 286 63.63 -5.81 -56.00
CA GLY A 286 63.78 -4.84 -54.92
C GLY A 286 62.50 -3.96 -54.74
N VAL A 287 61.88 -3.57 -55.85
CA VAL A 287 60.58 -2.83 -55.81
C VAL A 287 59.44 -3.70 -55.27
N ILE A 288 59.34 -4.98 -55.68
CA ILE A 288 58.36 -5.92 -55.20
C ILE A 288 58.52 -6.15 -53.68
N ALA A 289 59.77 -6.31 -53.23
CA ALA A 289 60.07 -6.49 -51.82
C ALA A 289 59.66 -5.24 -50.95
N LYS A 290 59.93 -4.06 -51.51
CA LYS A 290 59.52 -2.77 -50.90
C LYS A 290 57.99 -2.65 -50.90
N MET A 291 57.31 -2.96 -52.00
CA MET A 291 55.82 -2.98 -52.06
C MET A 291 55.22 -3.94 -51.05
N LYS A 292 55.74 -5.17 -50.96
CA LYS A 292 55.26 -6.14 -49.94
C LYS A 292 55.40 -5.58 -48.51
N LYS A 293 56.54 -4.94 -48.22
CA LYS A 293 56.77 -4.34 -46.91
C LYS A 293 55.85 -3.16 -46.65
N TYR A 294 55.73 -2.23 -47.60
CA TYR A 294 54.86 -1.06 -47.47
C TYR A 294 53.36 -1.43 -47.27
N LEU A 295 52.88 -2.37 -48.04
CA LEU A 295 51.50 -2.84 -47.95
C LEU A 295 51.28 -3.66 -46.69
N GLY A 296 52.26 -4.41 -46.22
CA GLY A 296 52.21 -5.06 -44.88
C GLY A 296 52.08 -4.07 -43.74
N GLU A 297 52.89 -3.00 -43.76
CA GLU A 297 52.86 -1.92 -42.78
C GLU A 297 51.51 -1.14 -42.82
N GLU A 298 50.95 -0.92 -44.02
CA GLU A 298 49.65 -0.23 -44.14
C GLU A 298 48.48 -1.10 -43.68
N ILE A 299 48.53 -2.43 -43.89
CA ILE A 299 47.56 -3.39 -43.34
C ILE A 299 47.66 -3.41 -41.79
N GLU A 300 48.87 -3.27 -41.22
CA GLU A 300 49.02 -3.19 -39.76
C GLU A 300 48.54 -1.86 -39.18
N ARG A 301 48.68 -0.74 -39.88
CA ARG A 301 48.11 0.56 -39.49
C ARG A 301 46.59 0.61 -39.52
N LEU A 302 45.96 -0.29 -40.26
CA LEU A 302 44.51 -0.44 -40.28
C LEU A 302 43.98 -1.33 -39.15
N LYS A 303 44.88 -1.80 -38.26
CA LYS A 303 44.52 -2.43 -36.99
C LYS A 303 44.02 -1.38 -36.00
#